data_be37ead4dd8238533d5dc8c0f5048bae
#
_entry.id   be37ead4dd8238533d5dc8c0f5048bae
#
_cell.length_a   1.000
_cell.length_b   1.000
_cell.length_c   1.000
_cell.angle_alpha   90.00
_cell.angle_beta   90.00
_cell.angle_gamma   90.00
#
_symmetry.space_group_name_H-M   'P 1'
#
loop_
_entity.id
_entity.type
_entity.pdbx_description
1 polymer ?
#
loop_
_entity_poly.entity_id
_entity_poly.type
_entity_poly.pdbx_seq_one_letter_code
_entity_poly.pdbx_strand_id
1 'polypeptide(L)'
;MQANGTWDKALNKPEKLGILSNAETKLNVVNAMADLMETTPLEKLTVSQICKASGISRSSFYRCFEDKYAVAQWHIQFVHLNGVDQIGRTLSWYEGYFRTEADFVKYKRFYAGASKKSDYNTIDESIPRCRKETLIETIRDYHGKKLTTKLLFEIEALAAMEFKTLPWWHDDAKYPVTLEQKCQWMCELVPRDLFDMLNQPVIR
;
A
#
# COMPACT_ATOMS: atom_id res chain seq x y z
N MET A 1 -25.50 -10.68 -13.24
CA MET A 1 -25.77 -9.87 -12.03
C MET A 1 -24.94 -8.62 -12.15
N GLN A 2 -25.57 -7.46 -12.28
CA GLN A 2 -24.93 -6.17 -12.46
C GLN A 2 -24.25 -5.79 -11.13
N ALA A 3 -22.93 -5.67 -11.14
CA ALA A 3 -22.17 -5.08 -10.04
C ALA A 3 -22.54 -3.60 -9.96
N ASN A 4 -23.23 -3.23 -8.90
CA ASN A 4 -23.74 -1.88 -8.67
C ASN A 4 -22.59 -0.86 -8.63
N GLY A 5 -22.80 0.26 -9.32
CA GLY A 5 -21.87 1.35 -9.65
C GLY A 5 -21.21 2.12 -8.50
N THR A 6 -21.03 1.53 -7.32
CA THR A 6 -20.26 2.11 -6.21
C THR A 6 -18.75 1.86 -6.33
N TRP A 7 -18.34 0.79 -7.03
CA TRP A 7 -16.92 0.52 -7.36
C TRP A 7 -16.34 1.60 -8.26
N ASP A 8 -17.15 2.10 -9.22
CA ASP A 8 -16.70 3.08 -10.21
C ASP A 8 -16.34 4.43 -9.60
N LYS A 9 -17.02 4.89 -8.56
CA LYS A 9 -16.79 6.24 -8.01
C LYS A 9 -15.46 6.38 -7.26
N ALA A 10 -15.01 5.35 -6.56
CA ALA A 10 -13.76 5.41 -5.79
C ALA A 10 -12.52 5.11 -6.60
N LEU A 11 -12.64 4.25 -7.63
CA LEU A 11 -11.56 3.94 -8.56
C LEU A 11 -11.43 4.99 -9.67
N ASN A 12 -12.48 5.80 -9.92
CA ASN A 12 -12.50 6.82 -10.97
C ASN A 12 -11.75 8.12 -10.62
N LYS A 13 -11.07 8.21 -9.47
CA LYS A 13 -10.14 9.32 -9.23
C LYS A 13 -8.92 9.15 -10.16
N PRO A 14 -8.51 10.21 -10.89
CA PRO A 14 -7.40 10.12 -11.86
C PRO A 14 -6.12 9.51 -11.30
N GLU A 15 -5.80 9.79 -10.05
CA GLU A 15 -4.66 9.24 -9.33
C GLU A 15 -4.74 7.72 -9.12
N LYS A 16 -5.93 7.19 -8.77
CA LYS A 16 -6.14 5.73 -8.59
C LYS A 16 -6.17 4.99 -9.92
N LEU A 17 -6.75 5.60 -10.97
CA LEU A 17 -6.69 5.07 -12.33
C LEU A 17 -5.25 5.00 -12.85
N GLY A 18 -4.40 5.97 -12.52
CA GLY A 18 -2.98 5.95 -12.83
C GLY A 18 -2.24 4.78 -12.17
N ILE A 19 -2.58 4.44 -10.92
CA ILE A 19 -2.01 3.28 -10.22
C ILE A 19 -2.42 1.98 -10.93
N LEU A 20 -3.68 1.83 -11.29
CA LEU A 20 -4.21 0.62 -11.92
C LEU A 20 -3.85 0.50 -13.41
N SER A 21 -3.51 1.59 -14.06
CA SER A 21 -3.12 1.59 -15.47
C SER A 21 -1.87 0.73 -15.68
N ASN A 22 -1.97 -0.24 -16.60
CA ASN A 22 -0.90 -1.20 -16.90
C ASN A 22 -0.41 -2.00 -15.66
N ALA A 23 -1.29 -2.26 -14.68
CA ALA A 23 -0.92 -2.90 -13.40
C ALA A 23 -0.22 -4.25 -13.62
N GLU A 24 -0.68 -5.08 -14.55
CA GLU A 24 -0.05 -6.36 -14.88
C GLU A 24 1.41 -6.17 -15.34
N THR A 25 1.64 -5.27 -16.29
CA THR A 25 2.99 -4.96 -16.77
C THR A 25 3.88 -4.42 -15.65
N LYS A 26 3.33 -3.56 -14.80
CA LYS A 26 4.06 -2.99 -13.66
C LYS A 26 4.40 -4.05 -12.61
N LEU A 27 3.48 -4.97 -12.32
CA LEU A 27 3.73 -6.11 -11.41
C LEU A 27 4.80 -7.07 -11.97
N ASN A 28 4.83 -7.31 -13.28
CA ASN A 28 5.90 -8.09 -13.90
C ASN A 28 7.27 -7.43 -13.71
N VAL A 29 7.34 -6.10 -13.74
CA VAL A 29 8.57 -5.35 -13.44
C VAL A 29 8.95 -5.50 -11.96
N VAL A 30 7.99 -5.38 -11.04
CA VAL A 30 8.23 -5.56 -9.59
C VAL A 30 8.77 -6.95 -9.30
N ASN A 31 8.14 -8.00 -9.83
CA ASN A 31 8.57 -9.38 -9.63
C ASN A 31 9.99 -9.59 -10.16
N ALA A 32 10.26 -9.16 -11.39
CA ALA A 32 11.58 -9.27 -12.00
C ALA A 32 12.67 -8.52 -11.19
N MET A 33 12.33 -7.35 -10.65
CA MET A 33 13.25 -6.59 -9.78
C MET A 33 13.47 -7.30 -8.46
N ALA A 34 12.43 -7.84 -7.83
CA ALA A 34 12.54 -8.59 -6.57
C ALA A 34 13.48 -9.81 -6.76
N ASP A 35 13.29 -10.58 -7.83
CA ASP A 35 14.16 -11.73 -8.16
C ASP A 35 15.62 -11.31 -8.39
N LEU A 36 15.85 -10.25 -9.17
CA LEU A 36 17.19 -9.74 -9.42
C LEU A 36 17.87 -9.23 -8.14
N MET A 37 17.10 -8.65 -7.23
CA MET A 37 17.61 -8.10 -5.97
C MET A 37 17.94 -9.17 -4.92
N GLU A 38 17.63 -10.44 -5.16
CA GLU A 38 18.15 -11.55 -4.34
C GLU A 38 19.68 -11.62 -4.37
N THR A 39 20.31 -11.24 -5.49
CA THR A 39 21.75 -11.34 -5.70
C THR A 39 22.44 -10.01 -6.01
N THR A 40 21.68 -9.00 -6.44
CA THR A 40 22.22 -7.73 -6.94
C THR A 40 21.57 -6.55 -6.25
N PRO A 41 22.30 -5.67 -5.56
CA PRO A 41 21.74 -4.45 -4.97
C PRO A 41 21.08 -3.56 -6.02
N LEU A 42 19.98 -2.88 -5.65
CA LEU A 42 19.21 -2.01 -6.55
C LEU A 42 20.07 -0.97 -7.26
N GLU A 43 21.06 -0.39 -6.58
CA GLU A 43 21.94 0.62 -7.16
C GLU A 43 22.72 0.10 -8.37
N LYS A 44 23.08 -1.19 -8.35
CA LYS A 44 23.83 -1.87 -9.41
C LYS A 44 22.96 -2.39 -10.55
N LEU A 45 21.65 -2.50 -10.34
CA LEU A 45 20.72 -2.92 -11.38
C LEU A 45 20.55 -1.84 -12.44
N THR A 46 20.55 -2.26 -13.69
CA THR A 46 20.27 -1.39 -14.85
C THR A 46 18.84 -1.63 -15.35
N VAL A 47 18.20 -0.59 -15.91
CA VAL A 47 16.90 -0.72 -16.55
C VAL A 47 16.90 -1.80 -17.65
N SER A 48 18.02 -1.97 -18.34
CA SER A 48 18.16 -3.02 -19.38
C SER A 48 18.06 -4.43 -18.79
N GLN A 49 18.66 -4.69 -17.63
CA GLN A 49 18.55 -5.98 -16.93
C GLN A 49 17.12 -6.22 -16.47
N ILE A 50 16.49 -5.19 -15.91
CA ILE A 50 15.08 -5.25 -15.45
C ILE A 50 14.16 -5.56 -16.64
N CYS A 51 14.29 -4.84 -17.76
CA CYS A 51 13.50 -5.07 -18.97
C CYS A 51 13.68 -6.49 -19.52
N LYS A 52 14.92 -6.99 -19.55
CA LYS A 52 15.20 -8.36 -19.99
C LYS A 52 14.52 -9.39 -19.09
N ALA A 53 14.61 -9.22 -17.77
CA ALA A 53 14.02 -10.13 -16.80
C ALA A 53 12.47 -10.08 -16.80
N SER A 54 11.88 -8.89 -16.94
CA SER A 54 10.42 -8.71 -16.97
C SER A 54 9.78 -8.95 -18.35
N GLY A 55 10.58 -9.19 -19.39
CA GLY A 55 10.07 -9.45 -20.75
C GLY A 55 9.49 -8.22 -21.44
N ILE A 56 9.84 -6.99 -21.05
CA ILE A 56 9.32 -5.77 -21.64
C ILE A 56 10.41 -4.95 -22.34
N SER A 57 10.02 -4.08 -23.27
CA SER A 57 10.94 -3.13 -23.93
C SER A 57 11.29 -1.97 -22.99
N ARG A 58 12.45 -1.32 -23.24
CA ARG A 58 12.80 -0.07 -22.53
C ARG A 58 11.76 1.02 -22.71
N SER A 59 11.18 1.14 -23.90
CA SER A 59 10.08 2.08 -24.17
C SER A 59 8.86 1.79 -23.30
N SER A 60 8.50 0.50 -23.13
CA SER A 60 7.41 0.10 -22.24
C SER A 60 7.72 0.38 -20.77
N PHE A 61 8.97 0.20 -20.35
CA PHE A 61 9.40 0.54 -19.00
C PHE A 61 9.23 2.03 -18.72
N TYR A 62 9.79 2.90 -19.57
CA TYR A 62 9.73 4.36 -19.38
C TYR A 62 8.33 4.96 -19.57
N ARG A 63 7.40 4.24 -20.20
CA ARG A 63 5.98 4.60 -20.20
C ARG A 63 5.31 4.34 -18.84
N CYS A 64 5.81 3.38 -18.07
CA CYS A 64 5.28 2.97 -16.76
C CYS A 64 5.97 3.66 -15.59
N PHE A 65 7.27 3.92 -15.69
CA PHE A 65 8.12 4.39 -14.60
C PHE A 65 9.16 5.38 -15.10
N GLU A 66 9.37 6.44 -14.35
CA GLU A 66 10.42 7.43 -14.63
C GLU A 66 11.81 6.80 -14.50
N ASP A 67 12.01 6.03 -13.44
CA ASP A 67 13.24 5.28 -13.17
C ASP A 67 12.97 3.99 -12.39
N LYS A 68 14.03 3.24 -12.06
CA LYS A 68 13.93 1.99 -11.28
C LYS A 68 13.47 2.20 -9.84
N TYR A 69 13.64 3.38 -9.25
CA TYR A 69 13.20 3.70 -7.90
C TYR A 69 11.71 4.00 -7.82
N ALA A 70 11.14 4.58 -8.87
CA ALA A 70 9.71 4.80 -9.01
C ALA A 70 8.89 3.50 -8.97
N VAL A 71 9.51 2.36 -9.27
CA VAL A 71 8.86 1.03 -9.19
C VAL A 71 8.42 0.71 -7.77
N ALA A 72 9.27 0.95 -6.78
CA ALA A 72 8.95 0.68 -5.37
C ALA A 72 7.85 1.62 -4.86
N GLN A 73 7.89 2.90 -5.24
CA GLN A 73 6.84 3.86 -4.89
C GLN A 73 5.48 3.44 -5.42
N TRP A 74 5.43 3.08 -6.70
CA TRP A 74 4.20 2.59 -7.31
C TRP A 74 3.69 1.33 -6.61
N HIS A 75 4.58 0.39 -6.29
CA HIS A 75 4.16 -0.87 -5.67
C HIS A 75 3.59 -0.66 -4.26
N ILE A 76 4.14 0.23 -3.46
CA ILE A 76 3.57 0.61 -2.15
C ILE A 76 2.14 1.15 -2.32
N GLN A 77 1.93 2.08 -3.27
CA GLN A 77 0.60 2.62 -3.56
C GLN A 77 -0.38 1.54 -4.03
N PHE A 78 0.09 0.61 -4.88
CA PHE A 78 -0.72 -0.51 -5.36
C PHE A 78 -1.12 -1.45 -4.23
N VAL A 79 -0.19 -1.79 -3.33
CA VAL A 79 -0.44 -2.64 -2.16
C VAL A 79 -1.45 -1.98 -1.22
N HIS A 80 -1.29 -0.68 -0.92
CA HIS A 80 -2.25 0.07 -0.09
C HIS A 80 -3.64 0.12 -0.73
N LEU A 81 -3.72 0.40 -2.03
CA LEU A 81 -4.99 0.48 -2.77
C LEU A 81 -5.78 -0.85 -2.70
N ASN A 82 -5.09 -1.99 -2.69
CA ASN A 82 -5.70 -3.32 -2.64
C ASN A 82 -5.86 -3.89 -1.20
N GLY A 83 -5.27 -3.26 -0.21
CA GLY A 83 -5.28 -3.66 1.19
C GLY A 83 -5.93 -2.62 2.10
N VAL A 84 -5.13 -1.83 2.82
CA VAL A 84 -5.62 -0.91 3.86
C VAL A 84 -6.60 0.15 3.33
N ASP A 85 -6.52 0.54 2.07
CA ASP A 85 -7.46 1.49 1.47
C ASP A 85 -8.86 0.89 1.22
N GLN A 86 -8.99 -0.42 1.32
CA GLN A 86 -10.27 -1.13 1.19
C GLN A 86 -10.96 -1.38 2.54
N ILE A 87 -10.32 -1.02 3.66
CA ILE A 87 -10.90 -1.17 4.99
C ILE A 87 -12.18 -0.32 5.10
N GLY A 88 -13.26 -0.95 5.55
CA GLY A 88 -14.59 -0.34 5.62
C GLY A 88 -15.32 -0.26 4.28
N ARG A 89 -14.68 -0.58 3.15
CA ARG A 89 -15.30 -0.64 1.82
C ARG A 89 -15.62 -2.08 1.46
N THR A 90 -14.60 -2.91 1.27
CA THR A 90 -14.68 -4.33 0.87
C THR A 90 -13.97 -5.26 1.85
N LEU A 91 -13.16 -4.72 2.74
CA LEU A 91 -12.37 -5.46 3.72
C LEU A 91 -12.65 -4.99 5.14
N SER A 92 -12.58 -5.93 6.10
CA SER A 92 -12.45 -5.62 7.52
C SER A 92 -11.07 -5.07 7.84
N TRP A 93 -10.85 -4.59 9.09
CA TRP A 93 -9.54 -4.14 9.55
C TRP A 93 -8.49 -5.23 9.43
N TYR A 94 -8.80 -6.45 9.90
CA TYR A 94 -7.87 -7.56 9.85
C TYR A 94 -7.51 -7.93 8.40
N GLU A 95 -8.49 -8.08 7.51
CA GLU A 95 -8.25 -8.44 6.11
C GLU A 95 -7.42 -7.37 5.38
N GLY A 96 -7.70 -6.09 5.63
CA GLY A 96 -6.94 -4.98 5.03
C GLY A 96 -5.49 -4.97 5.48
N TYR A 97 -5.24 -5.12 6.78
CA TYR A 97 -3.89 -5.24 7.32
C TYR A 97 -3.19 -6.49 6.80
N PHE A 98 -3.85 -7.65 6.85
CA PHE A 98 -3.24 -8.90 6.41
C PHE A 98 -2.82 -8.86 4.95
N ARG A 99 -3.66 -8.34 4.04
CA ARG A 99 -3.30 -8.20 2.62
C ARG A 99 -2.10 -7.28 2.42
N THR A 100 -2.11 -6.12 3.06
CA THR A 100 -1.02 -5.15 2.96
C THR A 100 0.29 -5.72 3.47
N GLU A 101 0.26 -6.31 4.66
CA GLU A 101 1.45 -6.84 5.33
C GLU A 101 2.01 -8.10 4.65
N ALA A 102 1.15 -8.97 4.11
CA ALA A 102 1.57 -10.14 3.34
C ALA A 102 2.43 -9.75 2.12
N ASP A 103 2.04 -8.69 1.42
CA ASP A 103 2.83 -8.16 0.31
C ASP A 103 4.14 -7.51 0.80
N PHE A 104 4.13 -6.79 1.91
CA PHE A 104 5.37 -6.24 2.48
C PHE A 104 6.34 -7.33 2.93
N VAL A 105 5.87 -8.42 3.52
CA VAL A 105 6.69 -9.58 3.88
C VAL A 105 7.25 -10.25 2.63
N LYS A 106 6.40 -10.49 1.62
CA LYS A 106 6.80 -11.11 0.34
C LYS A 106 7.91 -10.33 -0.37
N TYR A 107 7.82 -9.00 -0.39
CA TYR A 107 8.77 -8.12 -1.09
C TYR A 107 9.76 -7.42 -0.15
N LYS A 108 10.00 -7.99 1.04
CA LYS A 108 10.84 -7.40 2.10
C LYS A 108 12.20 -6.90 1.60
N ARG A 109 12.94 -7.73 0.85
CA ARG A 109 14.26 -7.37 0.32
C ARG A 109 14.20 -6.27 -0.72
N PHE A 110 13.16 -6.29 -1.57
CA PHE A 110 12.92 -5.25 -2.55
C PHE A 110 12.74 -3.88 -1.87
N TYR A 111 11.91 -3.80 -0.85
CA TYR A 111 11.69 -2.54 -0.12
C TYR A 111 12.92 -2.09 0.68
N ALA A 112 13.62 -3.01 1.35
CA ALA A 112 14.84 -2.70 2.07
C ALA A 112 15.96 -2.17 1.16
N GLY A 113 16.05 -2.66 -0.07
CA GLY A 113 16.95 -2.14 -1.08
C GLY A 113 16.57 -0.76 -1.59
N ALA A 114 15.26 -0.53 -1.80
CA ALA A 114 14.76 0.75 -2.31
C ALA A 114 14.88 1.89 -1.27
N SER A 115 14.77 1.59 0.02
CA SER A 115 14.79 2.59 1.10
C SER A 115 16.15 3.25 1.37
N LYS A 116 17.23 2.74 0.80
CA LYS A 116 18.60 3.26 1.02
C LYS A 116 18.90 4.57 0.30
N LYS A 117 18.05 5.04 -0.60
CA LYS A 117 18.24 6.30 -1.33
C LYS A 117 17.57 7.46 -0.59
N SER A 118 18.26 8.62 -0.49
CA SER A 118 17.85 9.80 0.25
C SER A 118 16.49 10.42 -0.18
N ASP A 119 16.05 10.16 -1.42
CA ASP A 119 14.77 10.67 -1.94
C ASP A 119 13.55 9.90 -1.40
N TYR A 120 13.76 8.86 -0.59
CA TYR A 120 12.70 8.12 0.09
C TYR A 120 11.96 8.97 1.14
N ASN A 121 12.56 10.07 1.59
CA ASN A 121 11.93 11.01 2.52
C ASN A 121 10.66 11.66 1.94
N THR A 122 10.53 11.77 0.62
CA THR A 122 9.30 12.27 -0.04
C THR A 122 8.13 11.29 0.03
N ILE A 123 8.40 9.99 0.12
CA ILE A 123 7.36 8.97 0.33
C ILE A 123 6.84 9.07 1.76
N ASP A 124 7.72 9.36 2.71
CA ASP A 124 7.44 9.43 4.14
C ASP A 124 6.27 10.35 4.49
N GLU A 125 6.15 11.51 3.85
CA GLU A 125 5.05 12.45 4.13
C GLU A 125 3.77 12.17 3.34
N SER A 126 3.89 11.54 2.17
CA SER A 126 2.73 11.27 1.30
C SER A 126 1.88 10.09 1.80
N ILE A 127 2.49 9.06 2.38
CA ILE A 127 1.77 7.84 2.83
C ILE A 127 0.75 8.16 3.92
N PRO A 128 1.11 8.77 5.07
CA PRO A 128 0.12 9.07 6.10
C PRO A 128 -0.95 10.05 5.62
N ARG A 129 -0.61 10.99 4.74
CA ARG A 129 -1.58 11.90 4.14
C ARG A 129 -2.60 11.15 3.27
N CYS A 130 -2.15 10.30 2.35
CA CYS A 130 -3.04 9.49 1.51
C CYS A 130 -3.92 8.56 2.37
N ARG A 131 -3.36 7.98 3.42
CA ARG A 131 -4.10 7.13 4.35
C ARG A 131 -5.24 7.90 5.05
N LYS A 132 -4.96 9.11 5.55
CA LYS A 132 -5.99 9.99 6.14
C LYS A 132 -7.09 10.32 5.14
N GLU A 133 -6.73 10.74 3.94
CA GLU A 133 -7.68 11.07 2.87
C GLU A 133 -8.58 9.88 2.53
N THR A 134 -8.02 8.67 2.46
CA THR A 134 -8.77 7.43 2.19
C THR A 134 -9.74 7.10 3.33
N LEU A 135 -9.35 7.22 4.60
CA LEU A 135 -10.23 7.00 5.74
C LEU A 135 -11.38 8.01 5.78
N ILE A 136 -11.07 9.30 5.57
CA ILE A 136 -12.06 10.37 5.48
C ILE A 136 -13.08 10.09 4.37
N GLU A 137 -12.60 9.74 3.19
CA GLU A 137 -13.43 9.37 2.05
C GLU A 137 -14.32 8.16 2.37
N THR A 138 -13.75 7.11 2.98
CA THR A 138 -14.48 5.91 3.34
C THR A 138 -15.63 6.23 4.30
N ILE A 139 -15.36 7.00 5.35
CA ILE A 139 -16.36 7.38 6.36
C ILE A 139 -17.46 8.25 5.75
N ARG A 140 -17.08 9.27 4.97
CA ARG A 140 -18.03 10.23 4.41
C ARG A 140 -18.84 9.65 3.26
N ASP A 141 -18.15 9.04 2.29
CA ASP A 141 -18.75 8.72 0.98
C ASP A 141 -19.30 7.29 0.92
N TYR A 142 -18.77 6.36 1.71
CA TYR A 142 -19.21 4.96 1.75
C TYR A 142 -20.13 4.69 2.93
N HIS A 143 -19.82 5.22 4.12
CA HIS A 143 -20.63 5.02 5.31
C HIS A 143 -21.63 6.15 5.55
N GLY A 144 -21.58 7.26 4.81
CA GLY A 144 -22.48 8.40 4.94
C GLY A 144 -22.43 9.08 6.32
N LYS A 145 -21.29 8.96 7.02
CA LYS A 145 -21.15 9.49 8.38
C LYS A 145 -20.51 10.88 8.37
N LYS A 146 -20.92 11.71 9.34
CA LYS A 146 -20.29 13.02 9.55
C LYS A 146 -18.95 12.86 10.27
N LEU A 147 -17.96 13.63 9.82
CA LEU A 147 -16.67 13.72 10.47
C LEU A 147 -16.76 14.66 11.67
N THR A 148 -16.52 14.15 12.86
CA THR A 148 -16.41 14.95 14.08
C THR A 148 -14.94 15.34 14.30
N THR A 149 -14.68 16.37 15.11
CA THR A 149 -13.31 16.76 15.49
C THR A 149 -12.55 15.61 16.15
N LYS A 150 -13.24 14.83 17.02
CA LYS A 150 -12.66 13.63 17.65
C LYS A 150 -12.24 12.60 16.60
N LEU A 151 -13.12 12.31 15.63
CA LEU A 151 -12.86 11.32 14.58
C LEU A 151 -11.69 11.74 13.68
N LEU A 152 -11.60 13.03 13.33
CA LEU A 152 -10.46 13.56 12.59
C LEU A 152 -9.13 13.42 13.36
N PHE A 153 -9.16 13.64 14.67
CA PHE A 153 -7.99 13.41 15.54
C PHE A 153 -7.60 11.93 15.57
N GLU A 154 -8.56 11.03 15.71
CA GLU A 154 -8.32 9.57 15.70
C GLU A 154 -7.73 9.09 14.37
N ILE A 155 -8.22 9.61 13.23
CA ILE A 155 -7.66 9.34 11.90
C ILE A 155 -6.22 9.81 11.78
N GLU A 156 -5.92 11.02 12.28
CA GLU A 156 -4.57 11.58 12.28
C GLU A 156 -3.61 10.70 13.10
N ALA A 157 -4.02 10.36 14.32
CA ALA A 157 -3.23 9.52 15.23
C ALA A 157 -2.99 8.12 14.65
N LEU A 158 -4.03 7.49 14.08
CA LEU A 158 -3.95 6.17 13.46
C LEU A 158 -2.99 6.17 12.27
N ALA A 159 -3.13 7.12 11.34
CA ALA A 159 -2.27 7.19 10.16
C ALA A 159 -0.79 7.41 10.53
N ALA A 160 -0.52 8.23 11.54
CA ALA A 160 0.84 8.44 12.06
C ALA A 160 1.39 7.18 12.73
N MET A 161 0.57 6.47 13.52
CA MET A 161 0.95 5.23 14.18
C MET A 161 1.25 4.13 13.15
N GLU A 162 0.33 3.89 12.21
CA GLU A 162 0.51 2.90 11.14
C GLU A 162 1.85 3.15 10.42
N PHE A 163 2.11 4.39 10.02
CA PHE A 163 3.34 4.76 9.31
C PHE A 163 4.61 4.54 10.14
N LYS A 164 4.58 4.88 11.43
CA LYS A 164 5.75 4.73 12.32
C LYS A 164 6.02 3.29 12.75
N THR A 165 5.00 2.45 12.78
CA THR A 165 5.17 1.03 13.17
C THR A 165 5.62 0.14 12.01
N LEU A 166 5.34 0.49 10.76
CA LEU A 166 5.69 -0.30 9.57
C LEU A 166 7.19 -0.69 9.49
N PRO A 167 8.17 0.24 9.69
CA PRO A 167 9.60 -0.11 9.53
C PRO A 167 10.13 -1.13 10.54
N TRP A 168 9.52 -1.23 11.73
CA TRP A 168 10.01 -2.07 12.83
C TRP A 168 9.81 -3.56 12.60
N TRP A 169 8.89 -3.94 11.70
CA TRP A 169 8.45 -5.31 11.48
C TRP A 169 9.28 -6.09 10.49
N HIS A 170 10.26 -5.45 9.86
CA HIS A 170 11.12 -6.10 8.89
C HIS A 170 12.39 -6.69 9.52
N ASP A 171 12.57 -6.53 10.84
CA ASP A 171 13.67 -7.12 11.60
C ASP A 171 13.17 -8.33 12.41
N ASP A 172 13.05 -9.48 11.76
CA ASP A 172 12.57 -10.74 12.37
C ASP A 172 13.46 -11.20 13.52
N ALA A 173 14.73 -10.81 13.54
CA ALA A 173 15.65 -11.15 14.63
C ALA A 173 15.33 -10.35 15.90
N LYS A 174 14.83 -9.13 15.75
CA LYS A 174 14.50 -8.25 16.87
C LYS A 174 13.07 -8.47 17.39
N TYR A 175 12.14 -8.79 16.49
CA TYR A 175 10.71 -8.95 16.81
C TYR A 175 10.16 -10.22 16.16
N PRO A 176 10.35 -11.40 16.79
CA PRO A 176 9.88 -12.68 16.25
C PRO A 176 8.37 -12.81 16.44
N VAL A 177 7.58 -12.21 15.57
CA VAL A 177 6.12 -12.30 15.57
C VAL A 177 5.62 -12.83 14.23
N THR A 178 4.51 -13.57 14.24
CA THR A 178 3.87 -14.00 13.01
C THR A 178 3.12 -12.85 12.35
N LEU A 179 2.85 -12.99 11.06
CA LEU A 179 2.04 -12.01 10.32
C LEU A 179 0.65 -11.84 10.95
N GLU A 180 0.04 -12.95 11.35
CA GLU A 180 -1.28 -12.98 11.99
C GLU A 180 -1.27 -12.22 13.33
N GLN A 181 -0.28 -12.48 14.18
CA GLN A 181 -0.11 -11.78 15.45
C GLN A 181 0.05 -10.28 15.26
N LYS A 182 0.89 -9.88 14.29
CA LYS A 182 1.08 -8.48 13.94
C LYS A 182 -0.24 -7.83 13.54
N CYS A 183 -0.97 -8.43 12.59
CA CYS A 183 -2.24 -7.90 12.12
C CYS A 183 -3.29 -7.80 13.24
N GLN A 184 -3.30 -8.77 14.15
CA GLN A 184 -4.17 -8.73 15.32
C GLN A 184 -3.84 -7.56 16.24
N TRP A 185 -2.56 -7.35 16.56
CA TRP A 185 -2.12 -6.21 17.38
C TRP A 185 -2.38 -4.87 16.71
N MET A 186 -2.22 -4.78 15.38
CA MET A 186 -2.59 -3.57 14.65
C MET A 186 -4.09 -3.27 14.79
N CYS A 187 -4.96 -4.29 14.74
CA CYS A 187 -6.39 -4.11 14.98
C CYS A 187 -6.71 -3.62 16.40
N GLU A 188 -5.98 -4.08 17.40
CA GLU A 188 -6.14 -3.66 18.80
C GLU A 188 -5.73 -2.19 19.03
N LEU A 189 -4.85 -1.66 18.19
CA LEU A 189 -4.40 -0.27 18.26
C LEU A 189 -5.32 0.72 17.52
N VAL A 190 -6.28 0.22 16.74
CA VAL A 190 -7.25 1.09 16.06
C VAL A 190 -8.18 1.75 17.11
N PRO A 191 -8.35 3.08 17.09
CA PRO A 191 -9.31 3.76 17.96
C PRO A 191 -10.70 3.12 17.86
N ARG A 192 -11.33 2.92 19.03
CA ARG A 192 -12.57 2.13 19.14
C ARG A 192 -13.68 2.60 18.20
N ASP A 193 -13.89 3.91 18.11
CA ASP A 193 -14.95 4.49 17.26
C ASP A 193 -14.68 4.19 15.77
N LEU A 194 -13.42 4.27 15.33
CA LEU A 194 -13.01 3.90 13.97
C LEU A 194 -13.15 2.40 13.73
N PHE A 195 -12.72 1.60 14.69
CA PHE A 195 -12.82 0.14 14.58
C PHE A 195 -14.26 -0.31 14.39
N ASP A 196 -15.16 0.10 15.28
CA ASP A 196 -16.55 -0.29 15.25
C ASP A 196 -17.28 0.22 13.98
N MET A 197 -16.85 1.40 13.47
CA MET A 197 -17.45 1.99 12.27
C MET A 197 -17.03 1.26 10.98
N LEU A 198 -15.76 0.86 10.85
CA LEU A 198 -15.21 0.38 9.58
C LEU A 198 -14.91 -1.13 9.57
N ASN A 199 -15.16 -1.85 10.66
CA ASN A 199 -14.86 -3.29 10.72
C ASN A 199 -15.84 -4.15 9.91
N GLN A 200 -16.97 -3.59 9.49
CA GLN A 200 -17.92 -4.25 8.60
C GLN A 200 -17.92 -3.58 7.24
N PRO A 201 -17.48 -4.29 6.19
CA PRO A 201 -17.49 -3.76 4.83
C PRO A 201 -18.93 -3.43 4.37
N VAL A 202 -19.09 -2.31 3.67
CA VAL A 202 -20.39 -1.89 3.08
C VAL A 202 -20.66 -2.49 1.72
N ILE A 203 -19.61 -3.00 1.05
CA ILE A 203 -19.67 -3.67 -0.25
C ILE A 203 -19.32 -5.14 -0.02
N ARG A 204 -20.24 -6.05 -0.33
CA ARG A 204 -20.05 -7.50 -0.23
C ARG A 204 -19.96 -8.14 -1.60
#